data_33c10d60d1f4c35ca872582d4c005ee4
#
_entry.id   33c10d60d1f4c35ca872582d4c005ee4
#
_cell.length_a   1.000
_cell.length_b   1.000
_cell.length_c   1.000
_cell.angle_alpha   90.00
_cell.angle_beta   90.00
_cell.angle_gamma   90.00
#
_symmetry.space_group_name_H-M   'P 1'
#
loop_
_entity.id
_entity.type
_entity.pdbx_description
1 polymer ?
#
loop_
_entity_poly.entity_id
_entity_poly.type
_entity_poly.pdbx_seq_one_letter_code
_entity_poly.pdbx_strand_id
1 'polypeptide(L)'
;MQLAASTVPPAGVNFSSKSEMSRLTRYLVGLFWSNALLFAGVATVLIWLIQCLRVFDVVSVKGQSIFTLVGQAVLSMPPLLIVFLYVCLGIGMGRALRDLQLSQELHAIHSSRRLGALFGAVGVFIGLGAMLLLLLTNVVEPMAQRRLSEWQASIAADLVGRTLRPHRFSEVTPGVVIVIGGRQGVGEITDFFVDDSRDPAMRRTYIAKSANVSQDENGYVLNLREGYLQYTTDKLAFSQITFGSYDVSLDRLTDPVVDRDPLAESSSFDIIRDGLSTGVWSQNAIQMLINRSAEGLRIVGICLLVASLAAFPTGKRLRFVLPLEASVLAAAFGERLVTTYVPGMFAPYAGAIVMIVVGLIILAYKLRINQWFGGVPKRAEMRA
;
A
#
# COMPACT_ATOMS: atom_id res chain seq x y z
N MET A 1 44.65 -6.56 -73.68
CA MET A 1 44.18 -7.54 -72.71
C MET A 1 43.96 -6.78 -71.37
N GLN A 2 42.78 -6.21 -71.25
CA GLN A 2 42.40 -5.35 -70.06
C GLN A 2 41.74 -6.23 -69.04
N LEU A 3 42.30 -6.27 -67.82
CA LEU A 3 41.70 -6.90 -66.65
C LEU A 3 40.75 -5.88 -65.98
N ALA A 4 39.45 -6.17 -66.03
CA ALA A 4 38.42 -5.42 -65.36
C ALA A 4 38.49 -5.70 -63.82
N ALA A 5 38.82 -4.67 -63.07
CA ALA A 5 38.69 -4.69 -61.60
C ALA A 5 37.23 -4.57 -61.21
N SER A 6 36.65 -5.64 -60.66
CA SER A 6 35.32 -5.63 -60.06
C SER A 6 35.39 -4.92 -58.69
N THR A 7 34.88 -3.72 -58.68
CA THR A 7 34.62 -3.00 -57.41
C THR A 7 33.42 -3.61 -56.71
N VAL A 8 33.67 -4.37 -55.65
CA VAL A 8 32.65 -4.79 -54.69
C VAL A 8 32.21 -3.56 -53.91
N PRO A 9 30.93 -3.18 -53.89
CA PRO A 9 30.46 -2.08 -53.04
C PRO A 9 30.54 -2.49 -51.55
N PRO A 10 30.95 -1.59 -50.63
CA PRO A 10 30.92 -1.89 -49.22
C PRO A 10 29.47 -2.08 -48.80
N ALA A 11 29.15 -3.25 -48.31
CA ALA A 11 27.85 -3.55 -47.71
C ALA A 11 27.67 -2.62 -46.48
N GLY A 12 26.94 -1.55 -46.70
CA GLY A 12 26.44 -0.67 -45.67
C GLY A 12 25.41 -1.41 -44.84
N VAL A 13 25.85 -2.19 -43.85
CA VAL A 13 24.99 -2.77 -42.82
C VAL A 13 24.64 -1.69 -41.86
N ASN A 14 23.77 -0.78 -42.28
CA ASN A 14 23.02 0.10 -41.35
C ASN A 14 21.82 -0.69 -40.85
N PHE A 15 22.06 -1.75 -40.10
CA PHE A 15 21.00 -2.41 -39.35
C PHE A 15 20.58 -1.54 -38.17
N SER A 16 19.36 -1.18 -38.18
CA SER A 16 18.51 -0.52 -37.20
C SER A 16 18.82 -0.99 -35.77
N SER A 17 19.88 -0.50 -35.16
CA SER A 17 20.28 -0.79 -33.79
C SER A 17 19.17 -0.42 -32.79
N LYS A 18 18.30 0.54 -33.15
CA LYS A 18 17.12 0.94 -32.39
C LYS A 18 16.03 -0.13 -32.31
N SER A 19 15.75 -0.85 -33.37
CA SER A 19 14.68 -1.87 -33.37
C SER A 19 15.08 -3.14 -32.61
N GLU A 20 16.33 -3.54 -32.66
CA GLU A 20 16.82 -4.68 -31.89
C GLU A 20 16.95 -4.36 -30.41
N MET A 21 17.36 -3.13 -30.04
CA MET A 21 17.41 -2.65 -28.66
C MET A 21 16.01 -2.65 -28.05
N SER A 22 14.98 -2.29 -28.84
CA SER A 22 13.58 -2.32 -28.35
C SER A 22 13.07 -3.75 -28.11
N ARG A 23 13.49 -4.74 -28.91
CA ARG A 23 13.09 -6.14 -28.70
C ARG A 23 13.71 -6.74 -27.43
N LEU A 24 15.02 -6.53 -27.24
CA LEU A 24 15.72 -6.99 -26.03
C LEU A 24 15.13 -6.33 -24.76
N THR A 25 14.91 -5.02 -24.81
CA THR A 25 14.29 -4.30 -23.69
C THR A 25 12.92 -4.87 -23.34
N ARG A 26 12.07 -5.15 -24.32
CA ARG A 26 10.74 -5.74 -24.11
C ARG A 26 10.81 -7.15 -23.53
N TYR A 27 11.74 -7.98 -24.01
CA TYR A 27 11.99 -9.32 -23.46
C TYR A 27 12.38 -9.25 -21.98
N LEU A 28 13.34 -8.38 -21.64
CA LEU A 28 13.81 -8.20 -20.25
C LEU A 28 12.71 -7.66 -19.34
N VAL A 29 11.93 -6.67 -19.80
CA VAL A 29 10.77 -6.16 -19.05
C VAL A 29 9.75 -7.26 -18.80
N GLY A 30 9.43 -8.08 -19.80
CA GLY A 30 8.53 -9.23 -19.67
C GLY A 30 9.04 -10.25 -18.65
N LEU A 31 10.34 -10.53 -18.66
CA LEU A 31 10.98 -11.44 -17.70
C LEU A 31 10.91 -10.89 -16.27
N PHE A 32 11.17 -9.59 -16.07
CA PHE A 32 11.07 -8.94 -14.76
C PHE A 32 9.64 -8.97 -14.24
N TRP A 33 8.66 -8.64 -15.10
CA TRP A 33 7.25 -8.65 -14.70
C TRP A 33 6.73 -10.06 -14.41
N SER A 34 7.11 -11.08 -15.19
CA SER A 34 6.63 -12.44 -14.92
C SER A 34 7.09 -12.96 -13.55
N ASN A 35 8.35 -12.72 -13.19
CA ASN A 35 8.86 -13.09 -11.88
C ASN A 35 8.23 -12.23 -10.77
N ALA A 36 8.10 -10.92 -10.97
CA ALA A 36 7.50 -10.01 -9.99
C ALA A 36 6.03 -10.35 -9.73
N LEU A 37 5.24 -10.63 -10.78
CA LEU A 37 3.83 -11.01 -10.66
C LEU A 37 3.64 -12.34 -9.95
N LEU A 38 4.56 -13.29 -10.13
CA LEU A 38 4.52 -14.56 -9.39
C LEU A 38 4.65 -14.30 -7.88
N PHE A 39 5.64 -13.52 -7.45
CA PHE A 39 5.82 -13.19 -6.02
C PHE A 39 4.68 -12.32 -5.49
N ALA A 40 4.23 -11.33 -6.25
CA ALA A 40 3.10 -10.50 -5.89
C ALA A 40 1.81 -11.33 -5.78
N GLY A 41 1.58 -12.29 -6.67
CA GLY A 41 0.43 -13.20 -6.63
C GLY A 41 0.44 -14.08 -5.37
N VAL A 42 1.57 -14.69 -5.05
CA VAL A 42 1.71 -15.49 -3.82
C VAL A 42 1.48 -14.61 -2.58
N ALA A 43 2.10 -13.42 -2.52
CA ALA A 43 1.91 -12.49 -1.42
C ALA A 43 0.44 -12.06 -1.29
N THR A 44 -0.23 -11.76 -2.41
CA THR A 44 -1.65 -11.39 -2.43
C THR A 44 -2.53 -12.48 -1.85
N VAL A 45 -2.30 -13.74 -2.23
CA VAL A 45 -3.07 -14.89 -1.68
C VAL A 45 -2.82 -15.04 -0.18
N LEU A 46 -1.57 -14.90 0.28
CA LEU A 46 -1.25 -14.98 1.70
C LEU A 46 -1.89 -13.83 2.50
N ILE A 47 -1.83 -12.61 1.99
CA ILE A 47 -2.48 -11.45 2.61
C ILE A 47 -4.00 -11.66 2.68
N TRP A 48 -4.61 -12.16 1.60
CA TRP A 48 -6.03 -12.46 1.57
C TRP A 48 -6.42 -13.51 2.63
N LEU A 49 -5.65 -14.58 2.76
CA LEU A 49 -5.84 -15.59 3.81
C LEU A 49 -5.77 -14.99 5.22
N ILE A 50 -4.76 -14.17 5.48
CA ILE A 50 -4.59 -13.48 6.78
C ILE A 50 -5.79 -12.57 7.06
N GLN A 51 -6.26 -11.83 6.05
CA GLN A 51 -7.44 -10.96 6.21
C GLN A 51 -8.72 -11.75 6.41
N CYS A 52 -8.90 -12.88 5.73
CA CYS A 52 -10.03 -13.77 5.98
C CYS A 52 -10.03 -14.28 7.42
N LEU A 53 -8.88 -14.71 7.97
CA LEU A 53 -8.78 -15.15 9.35
C LEU A 53 -9.09 -14.01 10.34
N ARG A 54 -8.58 -12.80 10.07
CA ARG A 54 -8.82 -11.63 10.93
C ARG A 54 -10.30 -11.23 10.95
N VAL A 55 -10.97 -11.25 9.80
CA VAL A 55 -12.38 -10.88 9.69
C VAL A 55 -13.29 -11.99 10.22
N PHE A 56 -12.85 -13.27 10.14
CA PHE A 56 -13.62 -14.42 10.59
C PHE A 56 -14.01 -14.31 12.07
N ASP A 57 -13.12 -13.89 12.93
CA ASP A 57 -13.38 -13.73 14.37
C ASP A 57 -14.52 -12.72 14.61
N VAL A 58 -14.53 -11.62 13.84
CA VAL A 58 -15.54 -10.56 13.96
C VAL A 58 -16.89 -11.02 13.40
N VAL A 59 -16.89 -11.72 12.26
CA VAL A 59 -18.10 -12.18 11.57
C VAL A 59 -18.76 -13.35 12.30
N SER A 60 -17.97 -14.27 12.86
CA SER A 60 -18.47 -15.43 13.60
C SER A 60 -19.30 -15.00 14.81
N VAL A 61 -18.88 -13.95 15.51
CA VAL A 61 -19.62 -13.40 16.65
C VAL A 61 -20.93 -12.70 16.23
N LYS A 62 -20.94 -12.08 15.05
CA LYS A 62 -22.08 -11.26 14.56
C LYS A 62 -23.08 -12.01 13.67
N GLY A 63 -22.86 -13.30 13.37
CA GLY A 63 -23.79 -14.15 12.57
C GLY A 63 -23.97 -13.70 11.12
N GLN A 64 -22.96 -13.09 10.51
CA GLN A 64 -23.01 -12.56 9.16
C GLN A 64 -22.77 -13.63 8.07
N SER A 65 -23.11 -13.30 6.82
CA SER A 65 -22.93 -14.20 5.69
C SER A 65 -21.46 -14.32 5.26
N ILE A 66 -21.07 -15.48 4.71
CA ILE A 66 -19.71 -15.73 4.19
C ILE A 66 -19.34 -14.72 3.07
N PHE A 67 -20.31 -14.28 2.27
CA PHE A 67 -20.07 -13.28 1.22
C PHE A 67 -19.64 -11.93 1.79
N THR A 68 -20.21 -11.53 2.92
CA THR A 68 -19.82 -10.32 3.64
C THR A 68 -18.37 -10.42 4.14
N LEU A 69 -17.99 -11.60 4.67
CA LEU A 69 -16.64 -11.88 5.11
C LEU A 69 -15.62 -11.73 3.98
N VAL A 70 -15.86 -12.39 2.83
CA VAL A 70 -14.96 -12.33 1.67
C VAL A 70 -14.84 -10.90 1.16
N GLY A 71 -15.94 -10.18 1.06
CA GLY A 71 -15.95 -8.79 0.60
C GLY A 71 -15.15 -7.86 1.53
N GLN A 72 -15.35 -7.96 2.85
CA GLN A 72 -14.58 -7.18 3.82
C GLN A 72 -13.10 -7.53 3.78
N ALA A 73 -12.76 -8.81 3.67
CA ALA A 73 -11.38 -9.25 3.55
C ALA A 73 -10.70 -8.64 2.31
N VAL A 74 -11.39 -8.63 1.14
CA VAL A 74 -10.85 -8.04 -0.09
C VAL A 74 -10.68 -6.52 0.05
N LEU A 75 -11.66 -5.81 0.61
CA LEU A 75 -11.59 -4.35 0.78
C LEU A 75 -10.52 -3.92 1.80
N SER A 76 -10.16 -4.79 2.74
CA SER A 76 -9.09 -4.51 3.73
C SER A 76 -7.68 -4.87 3.26
N MET A 77 -7.52 -5.43 2.03
CA MET A 77 -6.21 -5.82 1.49
C MET A 77 -5.30 -4.67 1.03
N PRO A 78 -5.81 -3.58 0.41
CA PRO A 78 -4.95 -2.60 -0.27
C PRO A 78 -3.83 -2.02 0.59
N PRO A 79 -4.02 -1.63 1.87
CA PRO A 79 -2.94 -1.09 2.70
C PRO A 79 -1.77 -2.08 2.88
N LEU A 80 -2.08 -3.36 3.09
CA LEU A 80 -1.05 -4.40 3.22
C LEU A 80 -0.39 -4.71 1.89
N LEU A 81 -1.17 -4.76 0.81
CA LEU A 81 -0.65 -5.00 -0.54
C LEU A 81 0.38 -3.94 -0.95
N ILE A 82 0.12 -2.66 -0.65
CA ILE A 82 1.05 -1.55 -0.90
C ILE A 82 2.40 -1.81 -0.22
N VAL A 83 2.37 -2.21 1.07
CA VAL A 83 3.59 -2.47 1.85
C VAL A 83 4.41 -3.63 1.31
N PHE A 84 3.77 -4.69 0.78
CA PHE A 84 4.49 -5.86 0.28
C PHE A 84 4.84 -5.76 -1.20
N LEU A 85 4.10 -4.99 -1.99
CA LEU A 85 4.26 -4.95 -3.44
C LEU A 85 5.65 -4.47 -3.88
N TYR A 86 6.19 -3.41 -3.26
CA TYR A 86 7.52 -2.91 -3.64
C TYR A 86 8.63 -3.92 -3.31
N VAL A 87 8.46 -4.71 -2.25
CA VAL A 87 9.39 -5.80 -1.89
C VAL A 87 9.28 -6.93 -2.92
N CYS A 88 8.07 -7.33 -3.30
CA CYS A 88 7.83 -8.35 -4.32
C CYS A 88 8.42 -7.96 -5.68
N LEU A 89 8.27 -6.68 -6.08
CA LEU A 89 8.88 -6.16 -7.29
C LEU A 89 10.40 -6.20 -7.23
N GLY A 90 11.00 -5.82 -6.09
CA GLY A 90 12.44 -5.90 -5.86
C GLY A 90 12.96 -7.33 -5.94
N ILE A 91 12.32 -8.28 -5.25
CA ILE A 91 12.68 -9.71 -5.27
C ILE A 91 12.52 -10.28 -6.69
N GLY A 92 11.39 -10.01 -7.35
CA GLY A 92 11.09 -10.50 -8.69
C GLY A 92 12.11 -10.05 -9.73
N MET A 93 12.46 -8.76 -9.74
CA MET A 93 13.51 -8.24 -10.61
C MET A 93 14.88 -8.85 -10.29
N GLY A 94 15.19 -8.98 -9.01
CA GLY A 94 16.44 -9.57 -8.55
C GLY A 94 16.59 -11.02 -8.98
N ARG A 95 15.51 -11.83 -8.83
CA ARG A 95 15.51 -13.22 -9.28
C ARG A 95 15.67 -13.33 -10.78
N ALA A 96 14.98 -12.52 -11.56
CA ALA A 96 15.13 -12.47 -13.00
C ALA A 96 16.58 -12.13 -13.43
N LEU A 97 17.21 -11.16 -12.78
CA LEU A 97 18.63 -10.82 -13.02
C LEU A 97 19.57 -11.97 -12.65
N ARG A 98 19.27 -12.69 -11.58
CA ARG A 98 20.04 -13.88 -11.18
C ARG A 98 19.89 -15.02 -12.18
N ASP A 99 18.68 -15.27 -12.69
CA ASP A 99 18.42 -16.28 -13.70
C ASP A 99 19.17 -15.95 -14.99
N LEU A 100 19.17 -14.67 -15.44
CA LEU A 100 19.99 -14.19 -16.55
C LEU A 100 21.51 -14.36 -16.32
N GLN A 101 21.95 -14.30 -15.07
CA GLN A 101 23.35 -14.55 -14.72
C GLN A 101 23.70 -16.04 -14.78
N LEU A 102 22.80 -16.91 -14.32
CA LEU A 102 22.98 -18.36 -14.35
C LEU A 102 22.93 -18.93 -15.79
N SER A 103 22.05 -18.38 -16.64
CA SER A 103 21.95 -18.73 -18.08
C SER A 103 23.07 -18.12 -18.92
N GLN A 104 24.01 -17.36 -18.35
CA GLN A 104 25.10 -16.66 -19.05
C GLN A 104 24.61 -15.53 -20.00
N GLU A 105 23.31 -15.27 -20.10
CA GLU A 105 22.76 -14.21 -20.96
C GLU A 105 23.24 -12.82 -20.52
N LEU A 106 23.41 -12.61 -19.21
CA LEU A 106 23.94 -11.35 -18.67
C LEU A 106 25.37 -11.08 -19.15
N HIS A 107 26.21 -12.12 -19.29
CA HIS A 107 27.57 -12.00 -19.86
C HIS A 107 27.52 -11.63 -21.34
N ALA A 108 26.58 -12.22 -22.11
CA ALA A 108 26.38 -11.90 -23.50
C ALA A 108 25.93 -10.44 -23.72
N ILE A 109 25.06 -9.92 -22.86
CA ILE A 109 24.61 -8.53 -22.88
C ILE A 109 25.77 -7.57 -22.59
N HIS A 110 26.64 -7.90 -21.64
CA HIS A 110 27.81 -7.08 -21.30
C HIS A 110 28.88 -7.12 -22.40
N SER A 111 29.18 -8.29 -22.96
CA SER A 111 30.18 -8.45 -24.03
C SER A 111 29.75 -7.76 -25.33
N SER A 112 28.45 -7.77 -25.65
CA SER A 112 27.89 -7.08 -26.83
C SER A 112 27.71 -5.57 -26.66
N ARG A 113 28.15 -4.99 -25.54
CA ARG A 113 27.98 -3.56 -25.18
C ARG A 113 26.53 -3.05 -25.21
N ARG A 114 25.55 -3.94 -25.02
CA ARG A 114 24.12 -3.59 -25.00
C ARG A 114 23.58 -3.25 -23.61
N LEU A 115 24.43 -2.71 -22.74
CA LEU A 115 24.05 -2.25 -21.37
C LEU A 115 22.90 -1.25 -21.38
N GLY A 116 22.81 -0.40 -22.40
CA GLY A 116 21.71 0.55 -22.55
C GLY A 116 20.33 -0.12 -22.63
N ALA A 117 20.23 -1.32 -23.24
CA ALA A 117 18.97 -2.07 -23.27
C ALA A 117 18.59 -2.65 -21.90
N LEU A 118 19.59 -3.11 -21.13
CA LEU A 118 19.38 -3.62 -19.77
C LEU A 118 18.92 -2.51 -18.83
N PHE A 119 19.65 -1.39 -18.78
CA PHE A 119 19.25 -0.26 -17.93
C PHE A 119 17.95 0.40 -18.40
N GLY A 120 17.68 0.39 -19.72
CA GLY A 120 16.39 0.80 -20.27
C GLY A 120 15.25 -0.10 -19.78
N ALA A 121 15.46 -1.42 -19.73
CA ALA A 121 14.48 -2.37 -19.21
C ALA A 121 14.24 -2.17 -17.70
N VAL A 122 15.29 -1.97 -16.92
CA VAL A 122 15.20 -1.65 -15.49
C VAL A 122 14.43 -0.34 -15.29
N GLY A 123 14.73 0.71 -16.06
CA GLY A 123 14.04 1.98 -15.97
C GLY A 123 12.54 1.89 -16.30
N VAL A 124 12.18 1.16 -17.35
CA VAL A 124 10.78 0.91 -17.71
C VAL A 124 10.07 0.10 -16.63
N PHE A 125 10.71 -0.93 -16.09
CA PHE A 125 10.15 -1.74 -15.00
C PHE A 125 9.91 -0.89 -13.74
N ILE A 126 10.88 -0.07 -13.34
CA ILE A 126 10.75 0.85 -12.21
C ILE A 126 9.62 1.86 -12.46
N GLY A 127 9.56 2.47 -13.64
CA GLY A 127 8.54 3.45 -13.99
C GLY A 127 7.13 2.86 -13.95
N LEU A 128 6.91 1.69 -14.52
CA LEU A 128 5.63 0.99 -14.47
C LEU A 128 5.28 0.53 -13.05
N GLY A 129 6.26 0.03 -12.30
CA GLY A 129 6.06 -0.36 -10.90
C GLY A 129 5.69 0.82 -10.01
N ALA A 130 6.39 1.95 -10.15
CA ALA A 130 6.08 3.18 -9.41
C ALA A 130 4.69 3.72 -9.79
N MET A 131 4.33 3.71 -11.08
CA MET A 131 3.01 4.10 -11.54
C MET A 131 1.92 3.21 -10.95
N LEU A 132 2.13 1.88 -10.95
CA LEU A 132 1.19 0.92 -10.36
C LEU A 132 0.99 1.19 -8.87
N LEU A 133 2.07 1.41 -8.11
CA LEU A 133 1.98 1.66 -6.67
C LEU A 133 1.31 3.00 -6.37
N LEU A 134 1.67 4.06 -7.11
CA LEU A 134 1.02 5.36 -6.97
C LEU A 134 -0.48 5.29 -7.28
N LEU A 135 -0.88 4.54 -8.31
CA LEU A 135 -2.29 4.32 -8.62
C LEU A 135 -2.99 3.56 -7.48
N LEU A 136 -2.34 2.53 -6.95
CA LEU A 136 -2.89 1.73 -5.85
C LEU A 136 -3.09 2.61 -4.60
N THR A 137 -2.10 3.42 -4.23
CA THR A 137 -2.13 4.25 -3.02
C THR A 137 -3.05 5.47 -3.14
N ASN A 138 -3.11 6.10 -4.32
CA ASN A 138 -3.86 7.36 -4.49
C ASN A 138 -5.31 7.15 -4.93
N VAL A 139 -5.65 5.98 -5.52
CA VAL A 139 -6.98 5.71 -6.06
C VAL A 139 -7.61 4.49 -5.40
N VAL A 140 -6.93 3.34 -5.45
CA VAL A 140 -7.54 2.07 -5.02
C VAL A 140 -7.70 2.01 -3.50
N GLU A 141 -6.68 2.40 -2.75
CA GLU A 141 -6.72 2.37 -1.29
C GLU A 141 -7.83 3.27 -0.72
N PRO A 142 -7.94 4.57 -1.07
CA PRO A 142 -9.01 5.41 -0.53
C PRO A 142 -10.41 4.94 -0.97
N MET A 143 -10.57 4.45 -2.20
CA MET A 143 -11.84 3.87 -2.65
C MET A 143 -12.22 2.62 -1.85
N ALA A 144 -11.25 1.75 -1.56
CA ALA A 144 -11.47 0.55 -0.76
C ALA A 144 -11.79 0.89 0.69
N GLN A 145 -11.09 1.85 1.29
CA GLN A 145 -11.35 2.35 2.65
C GLN A 145 -12.77 2.94 2.76
N ARG A 146 -13.14 3.81 1.84
CA ARG A 146 -14.47 4.40 1.80
C ARG A 146 -15.57 3.33 1.68
N ARG A 147 -15.41 2.35 0.78
CA ARG A 147 -16.37 1.26 0.65
C ARG A 147 -16.44 0.37 1.88
N LEU A 148 -15.29 0.13 2.52
CA LEU A 148 -15.21 -0.65 3.74
C LEU A 148 -15.94 0.05 4.89
N SER A 149 -15.75 1.35 5.07
CA SER A 149 -16.44 2.13 6.12
C SER A 149 -17.94 2.23 5.87
N GLU A 150 -18.39 2.48 4.63
CA GLU A 150 -19.80 2.46 4.26
C GLU A 150 -20.44 1.09 4.59
N TRP A 151 -19.73 0.01 4.31
CA TRP A 151 -20.23 -1.35 4.55
C TRP A 151 -20.28 -1.69 6.03
N GLN A 152 -19.25 -1.32 6.78
CA GLN A 152 -19.22 -1.48 8.24
C GLN A 152 -20.34 -0.69 8.91
N ALA A 153 -20.60 0.54 8.47
CA ALA A 153 -21.70 1.36 8.96
C ALA A 153 -23.08 0.72 8.69
N SER A 154 -23.28 0.15 7.48
CA SER A 154 -24.54 -0.53 7.16
C SER A 154 -24.77 -1.78 8.01
N ILE A 155 -23.70 -2.55 8.28
CA ILE A 155 -23.76 -3.72 9.15
C ILE A 155 -24.08 -3.33 10.59
N ALA A 156 -23.46 -2.24 11.09
CA ALA A 156 -23.74 -1.71 12.41
C ALA A 156 -25.20 -1.25 12.56
N ALA A 157 -25.74 -0.57 11.53
CA ALA A 157 -27.13 -0.15 11.50
C ALA A 157 -28.10 -1.33 11.51
N ASP A 158 -27.84 -2.38 10.73
CA ASP A 158 -28.67 -3.59 10.71
C ASP A 158 -28.60 -4.34 12.06
N LEU A 159 -27.45 -4.35 12.73
CA LEU A 159 -27.28 -4.97 14.02
C LEU A 159 -28.13 -4.27 15.08
N VAL A 160 -28.07 -2.94 15.17
CA VAL A 160 -28.91 -2.14 16.09
C VAL A 160 -30.38 -2.20 15.67
N GLY A 161 -30.68 -2.10 14.36
CA GLY A 161 -32.02 -2.07 13.84
C GLY A 161 -32.80 -3.40 13.93
N ARG A 162 -32.14 -4.57 13.82
CA ARG A 162 -32.83 -5.87 13.68
C ARG A 162 -32.46 -6.92 14.72
N THR A 163 -31.27 -6.90 15.27
CA THR A 163 -30.72 -8.01 16.06
C THR A 163 -30.90 -7.84 17.57
N LEU A 164 -31.07 -6.61 18.07
CA LEU A 164 -31.29 -6.35 19.48
C LEU A 164 -32.61 -6.98 19.95
N ARG A 165 -32.54 -7.86 20.95
CA ARG A 165 -33.73 -8.48 21.57
C ARG A 165 -34.25 -7.57 22.65
N PRO A 166 -35.58 -7.33 22.70
CA PRO A 166 -36.20 -6.56 23.77
C PRO A 166 -35.87 -7.13 25.17
N HIS A 167 -35.73 -6.26 26.14
CA HIS A 167 -35.48 -6.56 27.54
C HIS A 167 -34.22 -7.39 27.84
N ARG A 168 -33.20 -7.33 26.94
CA ARG A 168 -31.92 -7.97 27.16
C ARG A 168 -30.77 -6.97 27.06
N PHE A 169 -29.84 -7.08 27.98
CA PHE A 169 -28.54 -6.40 27.87
C PHE A 169 -27.75 -7.03 26.72
N SER A 170 -27.45 -6.23 25.74
CA SER A 170 -26.64 -6.65 24.58
C SER A 170 -25.38 -5.79 24.56
N GLU A 171 -24.24 -6.40 24.75
CA GLU A 171 -22.96 -5.72 24.54
C GLU A 171 -22.67 -5.71 23.04
N VAL A 172 -22.71 -4.52 22.44
CA VAL A 172 -22.52 -4.33 20.99
C VAL A 172 -21.04 -4.19 20.69
N THR A 173 -20.31 -3.56 21.58
CA THR A 173 -18.86 -3.37 21.54
C THR A 173 -18.35 -3.45 22.98
N PRO A 174 -17.11 -3.94 23.22
CA PRO A 174 -16.56 -3.94 24.57
C PRO A 174 -16.71 -2.60 25.28
N GLY A 175 -17.47 -2.60 26.39
CA GLY A 175 -17.77 -1.38 27.16
C GLY A 175 -18.98 -0.57 26.69
N VAL A 176 -19.74 -1.00 25.67
CA VAL A 176 -21.01 -0.40 25.26
C VAL A 176 -22.14 -1.40 25.38
N VAL A 177 -23.03 -1.15 26.31
CA VAL A 177 -24.20 -1.99 26.57
C VAL A 177 -25.45 -1.28 26.11
N ILE A 178 -26.28 -1.97 25.30
CA ILE A 178 -27.56 -1.46 24.79
C ILE A 178 -28.70 -2.32 25.32
N VAL A 179 -29.77 -1.66 25.73
CA VAL A 179 -31.07 -2.30 26.08
C VAL A 179 -32.17 -1.59 25.35
N ILE A 180 -33.12 -2.34 24.81
CA ILE A 180 -34.36 -1.82 24.22
C ILE A 180 -35.56 -2.43 24.93
N GLY A 181 -36.63 -1.65 25.16
CA GLY A 181 -37.88 -2.13 25.74
C GLY A 181 -38.75 -2.85 24.71
N GLY A 182 -38.86 -2.32 23.48
CA GLY A 182 -39.69 -2.90 22.44
C GLY A 182 -39.40 -2.29 21.07
N ARG A 183 -40.18 -2.73 20.08
CA ARG A 183 -40.19 -2.18 18.72
C ARG A 183 -41.58 -1.87 18.29
N GLN A 184 -41.78 -0.70 17.67
CA GLN A 184 -43.04 -0.29 17.08
C GLN A 184 -42.78 0.00 15.58
N GLY A 185 -43.49 -0.72 14.70
CA GLY A 185 -43.39 -0.52 13.26
C GLY A 185 -42.04 -0.90 12.63
N VAL A 186 -41.71 -0.27 11.50
CA VAL A 186 -40.46 -0.50 10.76
C VAL A 186 -39.41 0.44 11.28
N GLY A 187 -38.60 -0.01 12.30
CA GLY A 187 -37.40 0.66 12.69
C GLY A 187 -37.48 1.57 13.95
N GLU A 188 -38.65 1.79 14.53
CA GLU A 188 -38.77 2.55 15.75
C GLU A 188 -38.56 1.67 16.99
N ILE A 189 -37.63 2.08 17.84
CA ILE A 189 -37.23 1.39 19.07
C ILE A 189 -37.85 2.16 20.24
N THR A 190 -38.49 1.46 21.18
CA THR A 190 -39.05 2.05 22.41
C THR A 190 -38.17 1.73 23.60
N ASP A 191 -38.17 2.63 24.60
CA ASP A 191 -37.41 2.51 25.86
C ASP A 191 -35.93 2.17 25.59
N PHE A 192 -35.28 3.10 24.97
CA PHE A 192 -33.88 2.96 24.55
C PHE A 192 -32.94 3.35 25.67
N PHE A 193 -32.01 2.46 26.00
CA PHE A 193 -30.96 2.67 26.99
C PHE A 193 -29.62 2.26 26.42
N VAL A 194 -28.60 3.14 26.55
CA VAL A 194 -27.20 2.85 26.21
C VAL A 194 -26.30 3.32 27.32
N ASP A 195 -25.37 2.47 27.70
CA ASP A 195 -24.31 2.78 28.64
C ASP A 195 -22.95 2.62 27.95
N ASP A 196 -22.23 3.72 27.79
CA ASP A 196 -20.89 3.77 27.20
C ASP A 196 -19.86 4.02 28.29
N SER A 197 -19.12 2.97 28.66
CA SER A 197 -18.09 2.94 29.69
C SER A 197 -16.66 2.78 29.11
N ARG A 198 -16.47 3.04 27.81
CA ARG A 198 -15.16 2.89 27.15
C ARG A 198 -14.14 3.91 27.60
N ASP A 199 -14.59 5.11 27.95
CA ASP A 199 -13.74 6.15 28.50
C ASP A 199 -13.79 6.08 30.05
N PRO A 200 -12.70 5.63 30.71
CA PRO A 200 -12.67 5.54 32.18
C PRO A 200 -12.90 6.89 32.85
N ALA A 201 -12.51 7.99 32.19
CA ALA A 201 -12.66 9.34 32.75
C ALA A 201 -14.09 9.90 32.61
N MET A 202 -14.89 9.37 31.69
CA MET A 202 -16.22 9.90 31.38
C MET A 202 -17.18 8.82 30.89
N ARG A 203 -17.95 8.24 31.81
CA ARG A 203 -19.04 7.33 31.47
C ARG A 203 -20.25 8.11 30.97
N ARG A 204 -20.84 7.68 29.86
CA ARG A 204 -22.01 8.32 29.22
C ARG A 204 -23.17 7.34 29.15
N THR A 205 -24.30 7.74 29.73
CA THR A 205 -25.52 6.92 29.69
C THR A 205 -26.61 7.70 28.97
N TYR A 206 -27.13 7.13 27.91
CA TYR A 206 -28.22 7.69 27.09
C TYR A 206 -29.51 6.94 27.42
N ILE A 207 -30.57 7.67 27.70
CA ILE A 207 -31.89 7.12 27.97
C ILE A 207 -32.91 7.93 27.15
N ALA A 208 -33.74 7.25 26.37
CA ALA A 208 -34.75 7.90 25.54
C ALA A 208 -36.02 7.04 25.47
N LYS A 209 -37.17 7.69 25.34
CA LYS A 209 -38.46 6.99 25.18
C LYS A 209 -38.55 6.30 23.79
N SER A 210 -38.04 6.94 22.75
CA SER A 210 -37.97 6.33 21.44
C SER A 210 -36.64 6.64 20.74
N ALA A 211 -36.23 5.72 19.89
CA ALA A 211 -35.05 5.85 19.05
C ALA A 211 -35.34 5.35 17.64
N ASN A 212 -34.82 6.05 16.65
CA ASN A 212 -34.96 5.64 15.25
C ASN A 212 -33.61 5.73 14.56
N VAL A 213 -33.28 4.72 13.74
CA VAL A 213 -32.06 4.71 12.92
C VAL A 213 -32.38 5.37 11.59
N SER A 214 -31.76 6.48 11.29
CA SER A 214 -31.86 7.20 10.02
C SER A 214 -30.50 7.27 9.34
N GLN A 215 -30.49 7.44 8.02
CA GLN A 215 -29.27 7.66 7.24
C GLN A 215 -29.17 9.14 6.93
N ASP A 216 -28.04 9.75 7.26
CA ASP A 216 -27.68 11.13 6.92
C ASP A 216 -26.50 11.13 5.91
N GLU A 217 -26.13 12.29 5.38
CA GLU A 217 -25.00 12.46 4.46
C GLU A 217 -23.67 11.94 5.03
N ASN A 218 -23.52 11.95 6.35
CA ASN A 218 -22.34 11.52 7.10
C ASN A 218 -22.40 10.07 7.62
N GLY A 219 -23.45 9.32 7.32
CA GLY A 219 -23.61 7.93 7.75
C GLY A 219 -24.91 7.64 8.48
N TYR A 220 -24.91 6.61 9.33
CA TYR A 220 -26.09 6.23 10.11
C TYR A 220 -26.13 6.99 11.44
N VAL A 221 -27.28 7.60 11.71
CA VAL A 221 -27.54 8.38 12.91
C VAL A 221 -28.69 7.74 13.71
N LEU A 222 -28.50 7.64 15.01
CA LEU A 222 -29.55 7.24 15.92
C LEU A 222 -30.20 8.51 16.49
N ASN A 223 -31.42 8.78 16.03
CA ASN A 223 -32.23 9.89 16.51
C ASN A 223 -33.00 9.46 17.76
N LEU A 224 -32.58 10.02 18.90
CA LEU A 224 -33.18 9.80 20.21
C LEU A 224 -34.23 10.87 20.48
N ARG A 225 -35.42 10.46 20.95
CA ARG A 225 -36.50 11.39 21.30
C ARG A 225 -36.92 11.26 22.75
N GLU A 226 -37.19 12.41 23.34
CA GLU A 226 -37.69 12.54 24.72
C GLU A 226 -36.83 11.76 25.74
N GLY A 227 -35.66 12.28 26.03
CA GLY A 227 -34.70 11.58 26.86
C GLY A 227 -33.77 12.47 27.67
N TYR A 228 -32.79 11.83 28.25
CA TYR A 228 -31.72 12.49 28.96
C TYR A 228 -30.39 11.76 28.80
N LEU A 229 -29.33 12.54 28.83
CA LEU A 229 -27.95 12.09 28.76
C LEU A 229 -27.30 12.34 30.12
N GLN A 230 -26.71 11.32 30.69
CA GLN A 230 -26.00 11.39 31.99
C GLN A 230 -24.51 11.25 31.72
N TYR A 231 -23.75 12.14 32.35
CA TYR A 231 -22.28 12.09 32.38
C TYR A 231 -21.85 11.79 33.81
N THR A 232 -21.03 10.78 33.97
CA THR A 232 -20.39 10.50 35.26
C THR A 232 -18.88 10.59 35.06
N THR A 233 -18.24 11.50 35.81
CA THR A 233 -16.79 11.71 35.77
C THR A 233 -16.13 10.99 36.95
N ASP A 234 -14.84 10.65 36.85
CA ASP A 234 -14.05 9.99 37.92
C ASP A 234 -14.18 10.60 39.33
N LYS A 235 -14.51 11.90 39.41
CA LYS A 235 -14.73 12.61 40.66
C LYS A 235 -16.16 12.47 41.21
N LEU A 236 -16.94 11.49 40.75
CA LEU A 236 -18.34 11.29 41.07
C LEU A 236 -19.23 12.53 40.79
N ALA A 237 -18.75 13.43 39.94
CA ALA A 237 -19.56 14.54 39.48
C ALA A 237 -20.58 14.00 38.46
N PHE A 238 -21.84 14.14 38.80
CA PHE A 238 -22.98 13.72 38.02
C PHE A 238 -23.56 14.93 37.30
N SER A 239 -23.68 14.86 35.98
CA SER A 239 -24.35 15.88 35.18
C SER A 239 -25.41 15.21 34.29
N GLN A 240 -26.59 15.83 34.23
CA GLN A 240 -27.70 15.36 33.41
C GLN A 240 -28.18 16.45 32.47
N ILE A 241 -28.33 16.11 31.20
CA ILE A 241 -28.84 16.98 30.15
C ILE A 241 -30.12 16.35 29.63
N THR A 242 -31.26 17.05 29.73
CA THR A 242 -32.55 16.59 29.19
C THR A 242 -32.71 17.17 27.76
N PHE A 243 -33.15 16.34 26.81
CA PHE A 243 -33.36 16.72 25.44
C PHE A 243 -34.72 16.27 24.90
N GLY A 244 -35.28 17.04 24.00
CA GLY A 244 -36.46 16.64 23.23
C GLY A 244 -36.08 15.76 22.01
N SER A 245 -34.99 16.08 21.31
CA SER A 245 -34.37 15.28 20.27
C SER A 245 -32.84 15.38 20.39
N TYR A 246 -32.16 14.27 20.18
CA TYR A 246 -30.72 14.20 20.22
C TYR A 246 -30.21 13.16 19.21
N ASP A 247 -29.30 13.59 18.33
CA ASP A 247 -28.76 12.74 17.29
C ASP A 247 -27.38 12.21 17.73
N VAL A 248 -27.26 10.90 17.74
CA VAL A 248 -26.02 10.18 18.04
C VAL A 248 -25.57 9.44 16.82
N SER A 249 -24.37 9.73 16.33
CA SER A 249 -23.77 8.91 15.26
C SER A 249 -23.65 7.46 15.73
N LEU A 250 -24.17 6.53 14.95
CA LEU A 250 -24.16 5.12 15.27
C LEU A 250 -22.73 4.58 15.39
N ASP A 251 -21.82 5.14 14.61
CA ASP A 251 -20.41 4.81 14.64
C ASP A 251 -19.79 5.03 16.04
N ARG A 252 -20.24 6.07 16.75
CA ARG A 252 -19.77 6.32 18.13
C ARG A 252 -20.16 5.22 19.10
N LEU A 253 -21.23 4.49 18.83
CA LEU A 253 -21.76 3.45 19.73
C LEU A 253 -21.26 2.05 19.32
N THR A 254 -20.98 1.82 18.06
CA THR A 254 -20.71 0.48 17.52
C THR A 254 -19.23 0.19 17.23
N ASP A 255 -18.40 1.21 17.11
CA ASP A 255 -16.97 1.02 16.87
C ASP A 255 -16.14 1.25 18.14
N PRO A 256 -15.19 0.35 18.45
CA PRO A 256 -14.11 0.69 19.36
C PRO A 256 -13.24 1.73 18.67
N VAL A 257 -13.49 3.03 18.94
CA VAL A 257 -12.61 4.16 18.59
C VAL A 257 -11.74 3.90 17.33
N VAL A 258 -12.33 3.52 16.24
CA VAL A 258 -11.68 3.72 14.95
C VAL A 258 -11.99 5.15 14.58
N ASP A 259 -11.05 6.01 14.93
CA ASP A 259 -11.03 7.41 14.52
C ASP A 259 -11.15 7.39 12.99
N ARG A 260 -12.36 7.64 12.46
CA ARG A 260 -12.55 7.76 11.01
C ARG A 260 -11.69 8.91 10.57
N ASP A 261 -10.59 8.60 9.92
CA ASP A 261 -9.77 9.62 9.30
C ASP A 261 -10.38 9.92 7.90
N PRO A 262 -11.17 11.00 7.77
CA PRO A 262 -11.80 11.36 6.50
C PRO A 262 -10.76 11.61 5.40
N LEU A 263 -9.52 11.92 5.77
CA LEU A 263 -8.42 12.07 4.84
C LEU A 263 -7.97 10.72 4.26
N ALA A 264 -8.05 9.63 5.02
CA ALA A 264 -7.71 8.29 4.53
C ALA A 264 -8.70 7.80 3.46
N GLU A 265 -9.97 8.19 3.56
CA GLU A 265 -11.04 7.86 2.60
C GLU A 265 -11.01 8.76 1.36
N SER A 266 -10.33 9.92 1.42
CA SER A 266 -10.24 10.88 0.33
C SER A 266 -9.12 10.51 -0.65
N SER A 267 -9.40 10.60 -1.97
CA SER A 267 -8.34 10.44 -2.96
C SER A 267 -7.35 11.60 -2.89
N SER A 268 -6.11 11.38 -3.30
CA SER A 268 -5.12 12.47 -3.33
C SER A 268 -5.54 13.61 -4.26
N PHE A 269 -6.33 13.29 -5.29
CA PHE A 269 -6.88 14.30 -6.19
C PHE A 269 -7.90 15.19 -5.49
N ASP A 270 -8.79 14.61 -4.67
CA ASP A 270 -9.78 15.36 -3.90
C ASP A 270 -9.09 16.25 -2.86
N ILE A 271 -8.09 15.72 -2.14
CA ILE A 271 -7.31 16.50 -1.16
C ILE A 271 -6.65 17.72 -1.83
N ILE A 272 -6.06 17.53 -3.01
CA ILE A 272 -5.41 18.62 -3.75
C ILE A 272 -6.45 19.64 -4.23
N ARG A 273 -7.58 19.17 -4.76
CA ARG A 273 -8.67 20.03 -5.23
C ARG A 273 -9.23 20.88 -4.09
N ASP A 274 -9.48 20.28 -2.94
CA ASP A 274 -9.99 20.98 -1.77
C ASP A 274 -8.99 22.00 -1.23
N GLY A 275 -7.71 21.66 -1.15
CA GLY A 275 -6.64 22.59 -0.79
C GLY A 275 -6.52 23.78 -1.74
N LEU A 276 -6.71 23.54 -3.04
CA LEU A 276 -6.69 24.63 -4.04
C LEU A 276 -7.96 25.49 -4.00
N SER A 277 -9.13 24.90 -3.70
CA SER A 277 -10.41 25.64 -3.68
C SER A 277 -10.58 26.49 -2.41
N THR A 278 -10.12 25.96 -1.26
CA THR A 278 -10.24 26.65 0.04
C THR A 278 -9.05 27.54 0.37
N GLY A 279 -7.91 27.33 -0.30
CA GLY A 279 -6.65 28.01 0.00
C GLY A 279 -6.03 27.63 1.36
N VAL A 280 -6.63 26.67 2.08
CA VAL A 280 -6.17 26.22 3.41
C VAL A 280 -5.64 24.79 3.30
N TRP A 281 -4.37 24.63 3.64
CA TRP A 281 -3.71 23.31 3.66
C TRP A 281 -3.56 22.85 5.11
N SER A 282 -4.32 21.82 5.51
CA SER A 282 -4.12 21.22 6.83
C SER A 282 -2.79 20.43 6.85
N GLN A 283 -2.11 20.45 7.98
CA GLN A 283 -0.83 19.73 8.13
C GLN A 283 -1.00 18.22 7.88
N ASN A 284 -2.13 17.65 8.31
CA ASN A 284 -2.46 16.25 8.10
C ASN A 284 -2.65 15.91 6.60
N ALA A 285 -3.30 16.80 5.83
CA ALA A 285 -3.49 16.61 4.39
C ALA A 285 -2.14 16.60 3.65
N ILE A 286 -1.26 17.52 3.98
CA ILE A 286 0.08 17.57 3.38
C ILE A 286 0.88 16.32 3.76
N GLN A 287 0.84 15.89 5.03
CA GLN A 287 1.51 14.68 5.49
C GLN A 287 1.00 13.43 4.77
N MET A 288 -0.30 13.34 4.51
CA MET A 288 -0.92 12.24 3.77
C MET A 288 -0.41 12.19 2.32
N LEU A 289 -0.36 13.33 1.62
CA LEU A 289 0.18 13.41 0.26
C LEU A 289 1.66 13.03 0.19
N ILE A 290 2.46 13.46 1.18
CA ILE A 290 3.87 13.09 1.31
C ILE A 290 4.00 11.57 1.50
N ASN A 291 3.23 10.98 2.42
CA ASN A 291 3.25 9.54 2.66
C ASN A 291 2.94 8.75 1.39
N ARG A 292 1.87 9.13 0.68
CA ARG A 292 1.43 8.46 -0.55
C ARG A 292 2.45 8.58 -1.69
N SER A 293 3.07 9.74 -1.85
CA SER A 293 4.10 9.92 -2.89
C SER A 293 5.42 9.21 -2.56
N ALA A 294 5.76 9.06 -1.28
CA ALA A 294 6.94 8.32 -0.84
C ALA A 294 6.89 6.83 -1.23
N GLU A 295 5.67 6.24 -1.33
CA GLU A 295 5.52 4.85 -1.76
C GLU A 295 6.07 4.61 -3.17
N GLY A 296 5.81 5.52 -4.11
CA GLY A 296 6.39 5.45 -5.46
C GLY A 296 7.93 5.52 -5.45
N LEU A 297 8.50 6.33 -4.56
CA LEU A 297 9.95 6.49 -4.44
C LEU A 297 10.63 5.26 -3.84
N ARG A 298 9.95 4.51 -2.98
CA ARG A 298 10.44 3.24 -2.40
C ARG A 298 10.72 2.19 -3.47
N ILE A 299 9.87 2.08 -4.49
CA ILE A 299 10.13 1.18 -5.63
C ILE A 299 11.39 1.58 -6.37
N VAL A 300 11.57 2.89 -6.63
CA VAL A 300 12.77 3.38 -7.29
C VAL A 300 14.01 2.98 -6.49
N GLY A 301 13.98 3.21 -5.17
CA GLY A 301 15.09 2.89 -4.27
C GLY A 301 15.44 1.40 -4.27
N ILE A 302 14.46 0.53 -4.03
CA ILE A 302 14.71 -0.91 -3.91
C ILE A 302 15.14 -1.53 -5.22
N CYS A 303 14.50 -1.19 -6.34
CA CYS A 303 14.85 -1.71 -7.65
C CYS A 303 16.22 -1.21 -8.13
N LEU A 304 16.57 0.05 -7.85
CA LEU A 304 17.89 0.58 -8.16
C LEU A 304 18.98 -0.12 -7.35
N LEU A 305 18.73 -0.36 -6.08
CA LEU A 305 19.65 -1.10 -5.21
C LEU A 305 19.83 -2.53 -5.70
N VAL A 306 18.75 -3.23 -6.03
CA VAL A 306 18.80 -4.60 -6.59
C VAL A 306 19.54 -4.62 -7.93
N ALA A 307 19.24 -3.67 -8.83
CA ALA A 307 19.96 -3.55 -10.10
C ALA A 307 21.45 -3.31 -9.87
N SER A 308 21.82 -2.45 -8.93
CA SER A 308 23.23 -2.19 -8.62
C SER A 308 23.96 -3.43 -8.09
N LEU A 309 23.27 -4.31 -7.35
CA LEU A 309 23.83 -5.55 -6.84
C LEU A 309 23.92 -6.66 -7.88
N ALA A 310 22.86 -6.86 -8.67
CA ALA A 310 22.66 -8.05 -9.50
C ALA A 310 22.88 -7.84 -11.01
N ALA A 311 22.90 -6.59 -11.53
CA ALA A 311 23.01 -6.33 -12.95
C ALA A 311 24.42 -6.51 -13.54
N PHE A 312 25.42 -6.81 -12.70
CA PHE A 312 26.81 -6.99 -13.14
C PHE A 312 27.26 -8.43 -12.95
N PRO A 313 27.87 -9.05 -13.99
CA PRO A 313 28.36 -10.41 -13.89
C PRO A 313 29.52 -10.48 -12.90
N THR A 314 29.41 -11.35 -11.90
CA THR A 314 30.47 -11.62 -10.93
C THR A 314 31.30 -12.80 -11.37
N GLY A 315 32.57 -12.52 -11.81
CA GLY A 315 33.51 -13.55 -12.26
C GLY A 315 34.13 -14.43 -11.16
N LYS A 316 33.82 -14.18 -9.90
CA LYS A 316 34.35 -14.95 -8.76
C LYS A 316 33.21 -15.72 -8.07
N ARG A 317 33.39 -17.03 -7.82
CA ARG A 317 32.57 -17.76 -6.86
C ARG A 317 32.81 -17.16 -5.47
N LEU A 318 31.96 -16.24 -5.07
CA LEU A 318 31.96 -15.72 -3.70
C LEU A 318 31.62 -16.87 -2.76
N ARG A 319 32.47 -17.14 -1.79
CA ARG A 319 32.30 -18.18 -0.75
C ARG A 319 31.06 -17.91 0.14
N PHE A 320 30.63 -16.66 0.21
CA PHE A 320 29.42 -16.23 0.90
C PHE A 320 28.57 -15.40 -0.09
N VAL A 321 27.56 -16.02 -0.66
CA VAL A 321 26.54 -15.30 -1.41
C VAL A 321 25.37 -15.09 -0.48
N LEU A 322 25.20 -13.87 0.02
CA LEU A 322 23.94 -13.48 0.68
C LEU A 322 22.81 -13.74 -0.34
N PRO A 323 21.78 -14.51 0.00
CA PRO A 323 20.66 -14.69 -0.90
C PRO A 323 20.09 -13.31 -1.23
N LEU A 324 19.85 -13.06 -2.50
CA LEU A 324 19.41 -11.74 -2.98
C LEU A 324 18.09 -11.33 -2.30
N GLU A 325 17.23 -12.30 -2.05
CA GLU A 325 15.97 -12.13 -1.34
C GLU A 325 16.20 -11.56 0.08
N ALA A 326 17.20 -12.08 0.78
CA ALA A 326 17.57 -11.57 2.11
C ALA A 326 18.12 -10.14 2.05
N SER A 327 18.88 -9.80 1.00
CA SER A 327 19.38 -8.42 0.82
C SER A 327 18.26 -7.43 0.51
N VAL A 328 17.23 -7.84 -0.24
CA VAL A 328 16.04 -7.04 -0.52
C VAL A 328 15.23 -6.82 0.76
N LEU A 329 15.01 -7.88 1.55
CA LEU A 329 14.33 -7.76 2.83
C LEU A 329 15.10 -6.88 3.81
N ALA A 330 16.41 -7.07 3.92
CA ALA A 330 17.26 -6.23 4.77
C ALA A 330 17.21 -4.74 4.35
N ALA A 331 17.17 -4.45 3.05
CA ALA A 331 17.00 -3.10 2.53
C ALA A 331 15.63 -2.52 2.89
N ALA A 332 14.57 -3.31 2.76
CA ALA A 332 13.22 -2.89 3.09
C ALA A 332 13.05 -2.62 4.61
N PHE A 333 13.61 -3.48 5.46
CA PHE A 333 13.64 -3.23 6.90
C PHE A 333 14.51 -2.03 7.27
N GLY A 334 15.67 -1.88 6.63
CA GLY A 334 16.55 -0.72 6.82
C GLY A 334 15.87 0.60 6.44
N GLU A 335 15.10 0.58 5.35
CA GLU A 335 14.28 1.73 4.93
C GLU A 335 13.27 2.12 6.01
N ARG A 336 12.53 1.15 6.54
CA ARG A 336 11.56 1.40 7.62
C ARG A 336 12.22 1.91 8.90
N LEU A 337 13.37 1.37 9.26
CA LEU A 337 14.14 1.88 10.40
C LEU A 337 14.55 3.35 10.18
N VAL A 338 15.10 3.69 9.02
CA VAL A 338 15.49 5.08 8.72
C VAL A 338 14.29 6.01 8.79
N THR A 339 13.16 5.67 8.18
CA THR A 339 11.93 6.47 8.24
C THR A 339 11.41 6.66 9.66
N THR A 340 11.56 5.67 10.54
CA THR A 340 11.10 5.75 11.93
C THR A 340 11.96 6.66 12.79
N TYR A 341 13.28 6.66 12.56
CA TYR A 341 14.21 7.44 13.39
C TYR A 341 14.48 8.86 12.90
N VAL A 342 14.11 9.19 11.64
CA VAL A 342 14.26 10.55 11.12
C VAL A 342 13.05 11.38 11.53
N PRO A 343 13.20 12.44 12.33
CA PRO A 343 12.09 13.30 12.70
C PRO A 343 11.75 14.27 11.56
N GLY A 344 10.49 14.67 11.48
CA GLY A 344 10.03 15.73 10.60
C GLY A 344 9.09 15.29 9.49
N MET A 345 8.51 16.27 8.82
CA MET A 345 7.47 16.10 7.80
C MET A 345 7.94 15.27 6.58
N PHE A 346 9.24 15.32 6.24
CA PHE A 346 9.84 14.59 5.13
C PHE A 346 10.40 13.21 5.51
N ALA A 347 10.20 12.77 6.75
CA ALA A 347 10.61 11.45 7.22
C ALA A 347 10.23 10.29 6.26
N PRO A 348 9.04 10.26 5.62
CA PRO A 348 8.65 9.19 4.70
C PRO A 348 9.57 9.03 3.47
N TYR A 349 10.23 10.11 3.06
CA TYR A 349 11.19 10.05 1.94
C TYR A 349 12.58 9.58 2.36
N ALA A 350 12.94 9.74 3.64
CA ALA A 350 14.33 9.56 4.10
C ALA A 350 14.86 8.16 3.77
N GLY A 351 14.10 7.11 4.06
CA GLY A 351 14.52 5.74 3.78
C GLY A 351 14.66 5.45 2.29
N ALA A 352 13.72 5.91 1.47
CA ALA A 352 13.77 5.76 0.03
C ALA A 352 14.97 6.50 -0.58
N ILE A 353 15.26 7.72 -0.13
CA ILE A 353 16.42 8.52 -0.58
C ILE A 353 17.72 7.80 -0.21
N VAL A 354 17.83 7.27 1.01
CA VAL A 354 19.02 6.50 1.42
C VAL A 354 19.22 5.29 0.51
N MET A 355 18.17 4.52 0.21
CA MET A 355 18.29 3.39 -0.72
C MET A 355 18.72 3.82 -2.13
N ILE A 356 18.18 4.92 -2.64
CA ILE A 356 18.56 5.47 -3.95
C ILE A 356 20.03 5.87 -3.96
N VAL A 357 20.48 6.62 -2.95
CA VAL A 357 21.86 7.10 -2.84
C VAL A 357 22.84 5.91 -2.74
N VAL A 358 22.54 4.94 -1.88
CA VAL A 358 23.37 3.74 -1.74
C VAL A 358 23.39 2.94 -3.05
N GLY A 359 22.24 2.75 -3.70
CA GLY A 359 22.15 2.09 -5.00
C GLY A 359 22.96 2.80 -6.08
N LEU A 360 22.90 4.12 -6.15
CA LEU A 360 23.68 4.94 -7.11
C LEU A 360 25.19 4.86 -6.83
N ILE A 361 25.60 4.91 -5.57
CA ILE A 361 27.03 4.79 -5.19
C ILE A 361 27.58 3.42 -5.62
N ILE A 362 26.85 2.33 -5.32
CA ILE A 362 27.27 0.97 -5.72
C ILE A 362 27.30 0.86 -7.24
N LEU A 363 26.31 1.41 -7.94
CA LEU A 363 26.23 1.40 -9.39
C LEU A 363 27.41 2.15 -10.04
N ALA A 364 27.67 3.37 -9.56
CA ALA A 364 28.78 4.20 -10.04
C ALA A 364 30.13 3.53 -9.80
N TYR A 365 30.33 2.91 -8.63
CA TYR A 365 31.56 2.16 -8.31
C TYR A 365 31.75 0.97 -9.27
N LYS A 366 30.70 0.17 -9.51
CA LYS A 366 30.78 -0.97 -10.44
C LYS A 366 30.98 -0.55 -11.89
N LEU A 367 30.36 0.55 -12.32
CA LEU A 367 30.56 1.10 -13.67
C LEU A 367 32.00 1.58 -13.87
N ARG A 368 32.60 2.26 -12.88
CA ARG A 368 34.00 2.66 -12.92
C ARG A 368 34.95 1.46 -13.03
N ILE A 369 34.72 0.44 -12.22
CA ILE A 369 35.51 -0.81 -12.29
C ILE A 369 35.37 -1.46 -13.65
N ASN A 370 34.18 -1.56 -14.20
CA ASN A 370 33.94 -2.18 -15.52
C ASN A 370 34.61 -1.39 -16.65
N GLN A 371 34.72 -0.07 -16.55
CA GLN A 371 35.48 0.75 -17.51
C GLN A 371 37.01 0.51 -17.40
N TRP A 372 37.52 0.28 -16.19
CA TRP A 372 38.94 0.02 -15.94
C TRP A 372 39.37 -1.36 -16.49
N PHE A 373 38.54 -2.40 -16.32
CA PHE A 373 38.84 -3.75 -16.84
C PHE A 373 38.42 -3.98 -18.28
N GLY A 374 37.59 -3.12 -18.86
CA GLY A 374 37.16 -3.15 -20.27
C GLY A 374 38.10 -2.43 -21.25
N GLY A 375 39.17 -1.83 -20.76
CA GLY A 375 40.24 -1.27 -21.61
C GLY A 375 41.01 -2.38 -22.25
N VAL A 376 40.76 -2.62 -23.56
CA VAL A 376 41.54 -3.48 -24.45
C VAL A 376 43.00 -3.07 -24.31
N PRO A 377 43.97 -4.01 -24.02
CA PRO A 377 45.35 -3.67 -24.08
C PRO A 377 45.65 -3.16 -25.51
N LYS A 378 46.16 -1.92 -25.63
CA LYS A 378 46.69 -1.40 -26.88
C LYS A 378 47.65 -2.48 -27.41
N ARG A 379 47.32 -3.04 -28.60
CA ARG A 379 48.26 -3.84 -29.33
C ARG A 379 49.59 -3.10 -29.33
N ALA A 380 50.56 -3.64 -28.62
CA ALA A 380 51.95 -3.29 -28.86
C ALA A 380 52.20 -3.61 -30.32
N GLU A 381 52.47 -2.61 -31.12
CA GLU A 381 52.98 -2.76 -32.46
C GLU A 381 54.27 -3.57 -32.34
N MET A 382 54.19 -4.86 -32.71
CA MET A 382 55.39 -5.60 -33.03
C MET A 382 55.94 -5.00 -34.34
N ARG A 383 56.86 -4.07 -34.19
CA ARG A 383 57.88 -3.81 -35.22
C ARG A 383 58.94 -4.87 -35.06
N ALA A 384 59.07 -5.72 -36.02
CA ALA A 384 60.33 -6.34 -36.45
C ALA A 384 60.14 -6.64 -37.96
#